data_6c8f3baa02a400aac2d9e2b9c0a02f59
#
_entry.id   6c8f3baa02a400aac2d9e2b9c0a02f59
#
_cell.length_a   1.000
_cell.length_b   1.000
_cell.length_c   1.000
_cell.angle_alpha   90.00
_cell.angle_beta   90.00
_cell.angle_gamma   90.00
#
_symmetry.space_group_name_H-M   'P 1'
#
loop_
_entity.id
_entity.type
_entity.pdbx_description
1 polymer ?
#
loop_
_entity_poly.entity_id
_entity_poly.type
_entity_poly.pdbx_seq_one_letter_code
_entity_poly.pdbx_strand_id
1 'polypeptide(L)'
;MQQPPHARIAALVDGDDAAVRARRLRAFEQAFVLIVVAEYWLRAIPKWGLLGRHYDVLLGVSTVAGAAILAVPRLRRPGFAALALAHLVLLWSEFPSSGNHAYLETYVCLLAVLLRPDDPDESLLELRALRWLAVIVLFFSGVQKLAHGYWVNGEYLVFSLGSETYRTLLGWTLPADELARIARMSGEVGDGPYRVASMLLLVLANGTWLAEIALAPALVWRRTRTVALVGALLLIAGIELVAREVFFGLVFASLLLLFAHGDRQSAARWLVAAALVVLALSRLGVLPEVTYY
;
A
#
# COMPACT_ATOMS: atom_id res chain seq x y z
N MET A 1 5.71 -33.58 -25.62
CA MET A 1 4.59 -33.29 -24.70
C MET A 1 3.93 -31.99 -25.15
N GLN A 2 2.70 -32.00 -25.65
CA GLN A 2 1.98 -30.77 -25.97
C GLN A 2 1.43 -30.17 -24.68
N GLN A 3 1.71 -28.88 -24.45
CA GLN A 3 1.14 -28.15 -23.32
C GLN A 3 -0.40 -28.14 -23.43
N PRO A 4 -1.11 -28.31 -22.29
CA PRO A 4 -2.56 -28.27 -22.28
C PRO A 4 -3.08 -26.91 -22.78
N PRO A 5 -4.26 -26.86 -23.43
CA PRO A 5 -4.78 -25.64 -24.07
C PRO A 5 -4.87 -24.41 -23.16
N HIS A 6 -5.19 -24.63 -21.88
CA HIS A 6 -5.26 -23.57 -20.87
C HIS A 6 -3.89 -22.94 -20.54
N ALA A 7 -2.78 -23.71 -20.62
CA ALA A 7 -1.44 -23.16 -20.43
C ALA A 7 -1.01 -22.25 -21.60
N ARG A 8 -1.45 -22.56 -22.84
CA ARG A 8 -1.22 -21.70 -24.02
C ARG A 8 -2.02 -20.40 -23.94
N ILE A 9 -3.28 -20.45 -23.48
CA ILE A 9 -4.11 -19.26 -23.27
C ILE A 9 -3.52 -18.38 -22.17
N ALA A 10 -3.01 -18.96 -21.10
CA ALA A 10 -2.37 -18.23 -20.00
C ALA A 10 -1.10 -17.47 -20.48
N ALA A 11 -0.25 -18.10 -21.28
CA ALA A 11 0.93 -17.48 -21.88
C ALA A 11 0.57 -16.34 -22.85
N LEU A 12 -0.53 -16.47 -23.60
CA LEU A 12 -1.05 -15.44 -24.49
C LEU A 12 -1.61 -14.21 -23.74
N VAL A 13 -2.19 -14.42 -22.56
CA VAL A 13 -2.81 -13.34 -21.76
C VAL A 13 -1.78 -12.56 -20.95
N ASP A 14 -0.79 -13.22 -20.33
CA ASP A 14 0.16 -12.58 -19.42
C ASP A 14 1.59 -12.44 -20.00
N GLY A 15 1.94 -13.15 -21.04
CA GLY A 15 3.24 -13.06 -21.74
C GLY A 15 4.42 -13.67 -20.99
N ASP A 16 4.21 -14.13 -19.75
CA ASP A 16 5.25 -14.69 -18.89
C ASP A 16 5.15 -16.21 -18.83
N ASP A 17 6.28 -16.89 -18.88
CA ASP A 17 6.35 -18.32 -18.56
C ASP A 17 6.20 -18.57 -17.04
N ALA A 18 5.98 -19.84 -16.65
CA ALA A 18 5.76 -20.22 -15.27
C ALA A 18 6.96 -19.86 -14.37
N ALA A 19 8.19 -20.00 -14.89
CA ALA A 19 9.39 -19.70 -14.11
C ALA A 19 9.55 -18.19 -13.87
N VAL A 20 9.19 -17.37 -14.85
CA VAL A 20 9.18 -15.91 -14.69
C VAL A 20 8.14 -15.50 -13.66
N ARG A 21 6.92 -16.07 -13.71
CA ARG A 21 5.88 -15.82 -12.72
C ARG A 21 6.32 -16.20 -11.32
N ALA A 22 6.88 -17.41 -11.15
CA ALA A 22 7.36 -17.88 -9.84
C ALA A 22 8.44 -16.96 -9.25
N ARG A 23 9.41 -16.50 -10.07
CA ARG A 23 10.43 -15.55 -9.61
C ARG A 23 9.81 -14.21 -9.22
N ARG A 24 8.82 -13.74 -9.97
CA ARG A 24 8.10 -12.50 -9.72
C ARG A 24 7.35 -12.56 -8.39
N LEU A 25 6.59 -13.61 -8.15
CA LEU A 25 5.85 -13.80 -6.91
C LEU A 25 6.78 -13.91 -5.71
N ARG A 26 7.84 -14.69 -5.80
CA ARG A 26 8.86 -14.77 -4.74
C ARG A 26 9.51 -13.43 -4.44
N ALA A 27 9.78 -12.62 -5.47
CA ALA A 27 10.33 -11.29 -5.27
C ALA A 27 9.35 -10.35 -4.56
N PHE A 28 8.07 -10.43 -4.93
CA PHE A 28 7.01 -9.70 -4.27
C PHE A 28 6.85 -10.13 -2.80
N GLU A 29 6.77 -11.42 -2.53
CA GLU A 29 6.65 -11.94 -1.17
C GLU A 29 7.81 -11.53 -0.27
N GLN A 30 9.04 -11.57 -0.79
CA GLN A 30 10.21 -11.11 -0.05
C GLN A 30 10.13 -9.61 0.29
N ALA A 31 9.75 -8.78 -0.68
CA ALA A 31 9.55 -7.35 -0.46
C ALA A 31 8.43 -7.10 0.56
N PHE A 32 7.30 -7.78 0.41
CA PHE A 32 6.16 -7.69 1.31
C PHE A 32 6.52 -8.07 2.75
N VAL A 33 7.19 -9.19 2.95
CA VAL A 33 7.63 -9.64 4.29
C VAL A 33 8.58 -8.63 4.93
N LEU A 34 9.51 -8.07 4.15
CA LEU A 34 10.42 -7.02 4.66
C LEU A 34 9.65 -5.76 5.09
N ILE A 35 8.64 -5.35 4.32
CA ILE A 35 7.80 -4.19 4.66
C ILE A 35 7.06 -4.46 5.97
N VAL A 36 6.36 -5.59 6.07
CA VAL A 36 5.58 -5.97 7.26
C VAL A 36 6.45 -6.06 8.51
N VAL A 37 7.59 -6.75 8.43
CA VAL A 37 8.51 -6.87 9.58
C VAL A 37 9.04 -5.50 9.98
N ALA A 38 9.44 -4.67 9.01
CA ALA A 38 9.94 -3.33 9.29
C ALA A 38 8.86 -2.43 9.90
N GLU A 39 7.61 -2.54 9.47
CA GLU A 39 6.50 -1.81 10.05
C GLU A 39 6.33 -2.13 11.53
N TYR A 40 6.27 -3.40 11.90
CA TYR A 40 6.16 -3.79 13.33
C TYR A 40 7.35 -3.25 14.15
N TRP A 41 8.58 -3.36 13.63
CA TRP A 41 9.76 -2.84 14.32
C TRP A 41 9.73 -1.32 14.47
N LEU A 42 9.42 -0.59 13.40
CA LEU A 42 9.41 0.87 13.42
C LEU A 42 8.27 1.45 14.26
N ARG A 43 7.17 0.73 14.38
CA ARG A 43 6.08 1.10 15.30
C ARG A 43 6.42 0.78 16.76
N ALA A 44 7.15 -0.30 17.01
CA ALA A 44 7.49 -0.74 18.36
C ALA A 44 8.60 0.10 19.01
N ILE A 45 9.65 0.49 18.27
CA ILE A 45 10.82 1.20 18.79
C ILE A 45 10.45 2.44 19.63
N PRO A 46 9.61 3.38 19.15
CA PRO A 46 9.30 4.60 19.94
C PRO A 46 8.37 4.36 21.13
N LYS A 47 7.73 3.21 21.19
CA LYS A 47 6.72 2.86 22.19
C LYS A 47 7.14 1.67 23.06
N TRP A 48 8.42 1.30 23.01
CA TRP A 48 8.95 0.16 23.77
C TRP A 48 8.64 0.32 25.26
N GLY A 49 7.94 -0.68 25.81
CA GLY A 49 7.45 -0.65 27.20
C GLY A 49 6.13 0.08 27.42
N LEU A 50 5.61 0.84 26.44
CA LEU A 50 4.29 1.50 26.50
C LEU A 50 3.21 0.69 25.78
N LEU A 51 3.62 -0.09 24.78
CA LEU A 51 2.73 -1.02 24.07
C LEU A 51 2.50 -2.25 24.97
N GLY A 52 1.25 -2.64 25.13
CA GLY A 52 0.90 -3.82 25.93
C GLY A 52 1.58 -5.09 25.41
N ARG A 53 1.67 -6.14 26.24
CA ARG A 53 2.33 -7.44 25.94
C ARG A 53 1.93 -8.06 24.59
N HIS A 54 0.73 -7.77 24.09
CA HIS A 54 0.26 -8.30 22.82
C HIS A 54 1.07 -7.77 21.61
N TYR A 55 1.53 -6.51 21.64
CA TYR A 55 2.37 -5.97 20.55
C TYR A 55 3.77 -6.58 20.56
N ASP A 56 4.34 -6.87 21.72
CA ASP A 56 5.64 -7.55 21.80
C ASP A 56 5.54 -8.96 21.22
N VAL A 57 4.43 -9.67 21.48
CA VAL A 57 4.16 -10.98 20.90
C VAL A 57 4.00 -10.89 19.38
N LEU A 58 3.23 -9.90 18.88
CA LEU A 58 3.05 -9.70 17.43
C LEU A 58 4.37 -9.36 16.75
N LEU A 59 5.20 -8.53 17.35
CA LEU A 59 6.55 -8.23 16.87
C LEU A 59 7.42 -9.48 16.81
N GLY A 60 7.42 -10.29 17.87
CA GLY A 60 8.15 -11.56 17.90
C GLY A 60 7.67 -12.51 16.82
N VAL A 61 6.36 -12.71 16.70
CA VAL A 61 5.75 -13.58 15.69
C VAL A 61 6.09 -13.09 14.27
N SER A 62 5.94 -11.80 13.97
CA SER A 62 6.21 -11.26 12.64
C SER A 62 7.70 -11.41 12.27
N THR A 63 8.60 -11.17 13.23
CA THR A 63 10.05 -11.32 13.01
C THR A 63 10.45 -12.77 12.73
N VAL A 64 10.00 -13.69 13.56
CA VAL A 64 10.32 -15.12 13.40
C VAL A 64 9.68 -15.69 12.13
N ALA A 65 8.41 -15.37 11.88
CA ALA A 65 7.72 -15.79 10.66
C ALA A 65 8.38 -15.20 9.41
N GLY A 66 8.71 -13.91 9.43
CA GLY A 66 9.41 -13.24 8.32
C GLY A 66 10.77 -13.86 8.04
N ALA A 67 11.60 -14.09 9.07
CA ALA A 67 12.88 -14.75 8.93
C ALA A 67 12.72 -16.19 8.38
N ALA A 68 11.72 -16.93 8.84
CA ALA A 68 11.43 -18.27 8.37
C ALA A 68 11.03 -18.30 6.88
N ILE A 69 10.16 -17.37 6.44
CA ILE A 69 9.74 -17.23 5.03
C ILE A 69 10.95 -16.92 4.13
N LEU A 70 11.82 -16.01 4.58
CA LEU A 70 12.96 -15.55 3.78
C LEU A 70 14.09 -16.59 3.71
N ALA A 71 14.33 -17.33 4.80
CA ALA A 71 15.48 -18.25 4.92
C ALA A 71 15.16 -19.69 4.49
N VAL A 72 13.93 -20.17 4.71
CA VAL A 72 13.58 -21.57 4.57
C VAL A 72 12.32 -21.76 3.71
N PRO A 73 12.47 -22.14 2.42
CA PRO A 73 11.32 -22.27 1.50
C PRO A 73 10.19 -23.18 2.01
N ARG A 74 10.53 -24.23 2.77
CA ARG A 74 9.54 -25.15 3.36
C ARG A 74 8.67 -24.49 4.44
N LEU A 75 9.16 -23.42 5.06
CA LEU A 75 8.44 -22.67 6.10
C LEU A 75 7.63 -21.50 5.54
N ARG A 76 7.60 -21.31 4.21
CA ARG A 76 6.84 -20.22 3.57
C ARG A 76 5.37 -20.22 4.02
N ARG A 77 4.65 -21.32 3.82
CA ARG A 77 3.22 -21.41 4.19
C ARG A 77 2.95 -21.24 5.67
N PRO A 78 3.59 -22.00 6.58
CA PRO A 78 3.38 -21.78 8.01
C PRO A 78 3.80 -20.38 8.47
N GLY A 79 4.82 -19.77 7.86
CA GLY A 79 5.23 -18.40 8.14
C GLY A 79 4.15 -17.39 7.74
N PHE A 80 3.60 -17.49 6.52
CA PHE A 80 2.48 -16.64 6.11
C PHE A 80 1.21 -16.88 6.92
N ALA A 81 0.94 -18.11 7.35
CA ALA A 81 -0.18 -18.40 8.25
C ALA A 81 0.00 -17.72 9.62
N ALA A 82 1.22 -17.71 10.15
CA ALA A 82 1.54 -17.01 11.40
C ALA A 82 1.39 -15.48 11.24
N LEU A 83 1.85 -14.91 10.11
CA LEU A 83 1.63 -13.50 9.80
C LEU A 83 0.14 -13.17 9.65
N ALA A 84 -0.62 -13.98 8.90
CA ALA A 84 -2.06 -13.79 8.75
C ALA A 84 -2.78 -13.78 10.10
N LEU A 85 -2.43 -14.72 10.98
CA LEU A 85 -3.00 -14.78 12.33
C LEU A 85 -2.63 -13.55 13.15
N ALA A 86 -1.38 -13.09 13.07
CA ALA A 86 -0.93 -11.88 13.76
C ALA A 86 -1.73 -10.66 13.28
N HIS A 87 -1.93 -10.49 11.97
CA HIS A 87 -2.74 -9.41 11.42
C HIS A 87 -4.22 -9.51 11.82
N LEU A 88 -4.80 -10.71 11.83
CA LEU A 88 -6.19 -10.90 12.30
C LEU A 88 -6.35 -10.52 13.76
N VAL A 89 -5.37 -10.86 14.62
CA VAL A 89 -5.39 -10.43 16.02
C VAL A 89 -5.27 -8.91 16.13
N LEU A 90 -4.40 -8.29 15.33
CA LEU A 90 -4.26 -6.83 15.28
C LEU A 90 -5.56 -6.17 14.83
N LEU A 91 -6.14 -6.62 13.73
CA LEU A 91 -7.43 -6.13 13.22
C LEU A 91 -8.55 -6.23 14.25
N TRP A 92 -8.61 -7.35 14.97
CA TRP A 92 -9.59 -7.55 16.03
C TRP A 92 -9.38 -6.58 17.18
N SER A 93 -8.13 -6.38 17.61
CA SER A 93 -7.80 -5.52 18.76
C SER A 93 -7.99 -4.02 18.48
N GLU A 94 -7.82 -3.61 17.22
CA GLU A 94 -7.90 -2.21 16.80
C GLU A 94 -9.24 -1.84 16.14
N PHE A 95 -10.17 -2.80 15.98
CA PHE A 95 -11.47 -2.51 15.38
C PHE A 95 -12.28 -1.52 16.21
N PRO A 96 -12.93 -0.51 15.60
CA PRO A 96 -13.03 -0.19 14.17
C PRO A 96 -11.93 0.73 13.62
N SER A 97 -10.93 1.07 14.42
CA SER A 97 -9.88 2.06 14.10
C SER A 97 -8.68 1.46 13.33
N SER A 98 -8.74 0.17 12.97
CA SER A 98 -7.66 -0.50 12.23
C SER A 98 -7.41 0.16 10.86
N GLY A 99 -6.14 0.41 10.57
CA GLY A 99 -5.72 1.01 9.31
C GLY A 99 -6.03 0.12 8.09
N ASN A 100 -6.33 0.76 6.96
CA ASN A 100 -6.67 0.06 5.70
C ASN A 100 -5.57 -0.91 5.24
N HIS A 101 -4.30 -0.61 5.55
CA HIS A 101 -3.15 -1.46 5.19
C HIS A 101 -3.18 -2.82 5.90
N ALA A 102 -3.63 -2.90 7.16
CA ALA A 102 -3.70 -4.17 7.89
C ALA A 102 -4.66 -5.17 7.23
N TYR A 103 -5.77 -4.70 6.63
CA TYR A 103 -6.65 -5.54 5.82
C TYR A 103 -5.96 -6.03 4.56
N LEU A 104 -5.26 -5.13 3.84
CA LEU A 104 -4.52 -5.47 2.63
C LEU A 104 -3.45 -6.52 2.89
N GLU A 105 -2.67 -6.34 3.94
CA GLU A 105 -1.63 -7.27 4.38
C GLU A 105 -2.20 -8.64 4.77
N THR A 106 -3.32 -8.64 5.47
CA THR A 106 -4.03 -9.88 5.81
C THR A 106 -4.43 -10.64 4.55
N TYR A 107 -5.02 -9.99 3.55
CA TYR A 107 -5.40 -10.64 2.29
C TYR A 107 -4.19 -11.18 1.53
N VAL A 108 -3.09 -10.43 1.47
CA VAL A 108 -1.84 -10.91 0.86
C VAL A 108 -1.32 -12.16 1.58
N CYS A 109 -1.28 -12.15 2.89
CA CYS A 109 -0.86 -13.32 3.69
C CYS A 109 -1.77 -14.54 3.43
N LEU A 110 -3.09 -14.36 3.39
CA LEU A 110 -4.04 -15.45 3.12
C LEU A 110 -3.84 -16.04 1.72
N LEU A 111 -3.63 -15.21 0.69
CA LEU A 111 -3.34 -15.69 -0.66
C LEU A 111 -2.04 -16.50 -0.69
N ALA A 112 -0.99 -16.03 -0.02
CA ALA A 112 0.28 -16.72 0.07
C ALA A 112 0.22 -18.04 0.84
N VAL A 113 -0.71 -18.19 1.79
CA VAL A 113 -0.99 -19.48 2.47
C VAL A 113 -1.67 -20.46 1.53
N LEU A 114 -2.65 -19.98 0.77
CA LEU A 114 -3.51 -20.84 -0.06
C LEU A 114 -2.80 -21.32 -1.33
N LEU A 115 -1.94 -20.48 -1.93
CA LEU A 115 -1.38 -20.69 -3.25
C LEU A 115 0.14 -20.87 -3.20
N ARG A 116 0.70 -21.58 -4.20
CA ARG A 116 2.15 -21.87 -4.32
C ARG A 116 2.73 -21.19 -5.56
N PRO A 117 3.74 -20.34 -5.40
CA PRO A 117 4.38 -19.69 -6.54
C PRO A 117 5.14 -20.68 -7.44
N ASP A 118 5.50 -21.86 -6.94
CA ASP A 118 6.26 -22.89 -7.67
C ASP A 118 5.37 -23.81 -8.51
N ASP A 119 4.08 -23.87 -8.24
CA ASP A 119 3.10 -24.56 -9.07
C ASP A 119 2.66 -23.67 -10.25
N PRO A 120 2.70 -24.15 -11.51
CA PRO A 120 2.38 -23.33 -12.66
C PRO A 120 0.95 -22.76 -12.66
N ASP A 121 -0.03 -23.53 -12.21
CA ASP A 121 -1.44 -23.13 -12.21
C ASP A 121 -1.73 -22.24 -11.00
N GLU A 122 -1.26 -22.61 -9.82
CA GLU A 122 -1.41 -21.82 -8.60
C GLU A 122 -0.67 -20.48 -8.71
N SER A 123 0.52 -20.43 -9.31
CA SER A 123 1.27 -19.18 -9.55
C SER A 123 0.53 -18.20 -10.46
N LEU A 124 -0.19 -18.72 -11.45
CA LEU A 124 -1.02 -17.88 -12.31
C LEU A 124 -2.21 -17.32 -11.55
N LEU A 125 -2.85 -18.16 -10.73
CA LEU A 125 -3.99 -17.76 -9.90
C LEU A 125 -3.55 -16.72 -8.85
N GLU A 126 -2.43 -16.94 -8.17
CA GLU A 126 -1.87 -16.01 -7.17
C GLU A 126 -1.55 -14.65 -7.80
N LEU A 127 -0.85 -14.63 -8.93
CA LEU A 127 -0.52 -13.39 -9.64
C LEU A 127 -1.79 -12.62 -10.04
N ARG A 128 -2.81 -13.31 -10.52
CA ARG A 128 -4.10 -12.69 -10.89
C ARG A 128 -4.83 -12.16 -9.67
N ALA A 129 -4.90 -12.95 -8.60
CA ALA A 129 -5.56 -12.53 -7.36
C ALA A 129 -4.92 -11.28 -6.77
N LEU A 130 -3.58 -11.22 -6.69
CA LEU A 130 -2.85 -10.04 -6.21
C LEU A 130 -3.04 -8.82 -7.11
N ARG A 131 -3.05 -9.00 -8.44
CA ARG A 131 -3.37 -7.92 -9.39
C ARG A 131 -4.79 -7.41 -9.22
N TRP A 132 -5.76 -8.31 -9.08
CA TRP A 132 -7.14 -7.92 -8.84
C TRP A 132 -7.30 -7.22 -7.48
N LEU A 133 -6.58 -7.64 -6.45
CA LEU A 133 -6.57 -6.97 -5.16
C LEU A 133 -6.13 -5.51 -5.32
N ALA A 134 -5.04 -5.25 -6.07
CA ALA A 134 -4.61 -3.89 -6.35
C ALA A 134 -5.65 -3.07 -7.13
N VAL A 135 -6.27 -3.65 -8.16
CA VAL A 135 -7.32 -2.99 -8.95
C VAL A 135 -8.54 -2.65 -8.09
N ILE A 136 -8.99 -3.60 -7.26
CA ILE A 136 -10.14 -3.42 -6.36
C ILE A 136 -9.85 -2.30 -5.36
N VAL A 137 -8.70 -2.33 -4.69
CA VAL A 137 -8.33 -1.31 -3.70
C VAL A 137 -8.27 0.07 -4.37
N LEU A 138 -7.61 0.19 -5.52
CA LEU A 138 -7.49 1.47 -6.23
C LEU A 138 -8.86 2.01 -6.67
N PHE A 139 -9.69 1.17 -7.29
CA PHE A 139 -11.01 1.54 -7.77
C PHE A 139 -11.94 1.98 -6.65
N PHE A 140 -12.05 1.14 -5.61
CA PHE A 140 -12.96 1.44 -4.50
C PHE A 140 -12.48 2.59 -3.62
N SER A 141 -11.18 2.84 -3.51
CA SER A 141 -10.67 4.06 -2.89
C SER A 141 -11.21 5.32 -3.58
N GLY A 142 -11.16 5.35 -4.91
CA GLY A 142 -11.73 6.47 -5.67
C GLY A 142 -13.26 6.56 -5.55
N VAL A 143 -13.97 5.43 -5.61
CA VAL A 143 -15.43 5.40 -5.44
C VAL A 143 -15.85 5.88 -4.07
N GLN A 144 -15.16 5.48 -3.00
CA GLN A 144 -15.44 5.96 -1.65
C GLN A 144 -15.25 7.48 -1.53
N LYS A 145 -14.16 8.01 -2.08
CA LYS A 145 -13.91 9.45 -2.09
C LYS A 145 -15.03 10.23 -2.81
N LEU A 146 -15.50 9.70 -3.93
CA LEU A 146 -16.63 10.26 -4.68
C LEU A 146 -17.95 10.15 -3.90
N ALA A 147 -18.24 8.97 -3.35
CA ALA A 147 -19.51 8.69 -2.65
C ALA A 147 -19.69 9.52 -1.38
N HIS A 148 -18.62 9.72 -0.63
CA HIS A 148 -18.67 10.55 0.59
C HIS A 148 -18.72 12.06 0.31
N GLY A 149 -18.40 12.51 -0.92
CA GLY A 149 -18.52 13.91 -1.33
C GLY A 149 -17.48 14.88 -0.76
N TYR A 150 -16.82 14.56 0.35
CA TYR A 150 -15.83 15.44 1.03
C TYR A 150 -14.61 15.75 0.17
N TRP A 151 -14.29 14.91 -0.81
CA TRP A 151 -13.20 15.13 -1.76
C TRP A 151 -13.63 16.06 -2.88
N VAL A 152 -14.89 16.01 -3.32
CA VAL A 152 -15.41 16.77 -4.47
C VAL A 152 -15.34 18.27 -4.22
N ASN A 153 -15.62 18.71 -3.02
CA ASN A 153 -15.55 20.12 -2.60
C ASN A 153 -14.21 20.49 -1.95
N GLY A 154 -13.26 19.53 -1.83
CA GLY A 154 -11.95 19.73 -1.21
C GLY A 154 -11.95 19.76 0.33
N GLU A 155 -13.08 19.53 0.98
CA GLU A 155 -13.24 19.60 2.43
C GLU A 155 -12.29 18.66 3.17
N TYR A 156 -12.10 17.43 2.69
CA TYR A 156 -11.16 16.49 3.30
C TYR A 156 -9.73 17.02 3.34
N LEU A 157 -9.24 17.60 2.24
CA LEU A 157 -7.88 18.15 2.19
C LEU A 157 -7.74 19.38 3.11
N VAL A 158 -8.78 20.17 3.24
CA VAL A 158 -8.80 21.32 4.18
C VAL A 158 -8.74 20.84 5.62
N PHE A 159 -9.54 19.84 5.96
CA PHE A 159 -9.47 19.20 7.29
C PHE A 159 -8.07 18.67 7.59
N SER A 160 -7.46 18.00 6.61
CA SER A 160 -6.09 17.51 6.70
C SER A 160 -5.08 18.64 6.89
N LEU A 161 -5.30 19.83 6.31
CA LEU A 161 -4.49 21.05 6.53
C LEU A 161 -4.55 21.59 7.95
N GLY A 162 -5.49 21.15 8.77
CA GLY A 162 -5.49 21.39 10.23
C GLY A 162 -4.24 20.77 10.89
N SER A 163 -3.67 19.70 10.36
CA SER A 163 -2.41 19.15 10.85
C SER A 163 -1.20 19.93 10.32
N GLU A 164 -0.15 20.04 11.12
CA GLU A 164 1.08 20.76 10.76
C GLU A 164 1.77 20.14 9.52
N THR A 165 1.74 18.83 9.42
CA THR A 165 2.31 18.05 8.32
C THR A 165 1.72 18.45 6.97
N TYR A 166 0.39 18.41 6.86
CA TYR A 166 -0.28 18.78 5.62
C TYR A 166 -0.15 20.27 5.31
N ARG A 167 -0.13 21.11 6.36
CA ARG A 167 0.04 22.55 6.23
C ARG A 167 1.40 22.91 5.62
N THR A 168 2.46 22.25 6.02
CA THR A 168 3.79 22.43 5.46
C THR A 168 3.85 22.07 3.98
N LEU A 169 3.15 21.00 3.58
CA LEU A 169 3.20 20.47 2.21
C LEU A 169 2.21 21.14 1.26
N LEU A 170 1.02 21.46 1.72
CA LEU A 170 -0.05 21.98 0.88
C LEU A 170 -0.46 23.43 1.19
N GLY A 171 0.03 24.01 2.30
CA GLY A 171 -0.35 25.36 2.72
C GLY A 171 -0.08 26.44 1.67
N TRP A 172 0.96 26.27 0.84
CA TRP A 172 1.25 27.20 -0.26
C TRP A 172 0.17 27.22 -1.37
N THR A 173 -0.73 26.23 -1.38
CA THR A 173 -1.85 26.18 -2.35
C THR A 173 -3.01 27.08 -1.96
N LEU A 174 -3.00 27.63 -0.74
CA LEU A 174 -4.06 28.46 -0.18
C LEU A 174 -3.60 29.88 0.11
N PRO A 175 -4.48 30.87 -0.03
CA PRO A 175 -4.24 32.22 0.46
C PRO A 175 -4.00 32.25 1.98
N ALA A 176 -3.21 33.22 2.45
CA ALA A 176 -2.84 33.32 3.87
C ALA A 176 -4.03 33.55 4.81
N ASP A 177 -5.04 34.27 4.36
CA ASP A 177 -6.29 34.51 5.09
C ASP A 177 -7.14 33.23 5.21
N GLU A 178 -7.16 32.40 4.17
CA GLU A 178 -7.83 31.09 4.20
C GLU A 178 -7.10 30.12 5.13
N LEU A 179 -5.77 30.08 5.09
CA LEU A 179 -4.96 29.31 6.03
C LEU A 179 -5.20 29.73 7.50
N ALA A 180 -5.26 31.04 7.75
CA ALA A 180 -5.55 31.56 9.07
C ALA A 180 -6.98 31.21 9.53
N ARG A 181 -7.94 31.13 8.61
CA ARG A 181 -9.31 30.69 8.88
C ARG A 181 -9.34 29.20 9.24
N ILE A 182 -8.67 28.35 8.46
CA ILE A 182 -8.57 26.91 8.71
C ILE A 182 -7.90 26.63 10.06
N ALA A 183 -6.84 27.36 10.40
CA ALA A 183 -6.15 27.21 11.67
C ALA A 183 -7.05 27.57 12.88
N ARG A 184 -8.07 28.39 12.66
CA ARG A 184 -9.07 28.76 13.70
C ARG A 184 -10.25 27.77 13.77
N MET A 185 -10.51 27.04 12.70
CA MET A 185 -11.50 25.97 12.67
C MET A 185 -10.91 24.79 13.44
N SER A 186 -11.31 24.58 14.67
CA SER A 186 -10.72 23.65 15.65
C SER A 186 -10.86 22.16 15.30
N GLY A 187 -10.65 21.78 14.03
CA GLY A 187 -10.60 20.39 13.59
C GLY A 187 -11.93 19.63 13.61
N GLU A 188 -13.05 20.30 13.89
CA GLU A 188 -14.37 19.69 13.83
C GLU A 188 -14.83 19.61 12.38
N VAL A 189 -14.81 18.39 11.84
CA VAL A 189 -15.45 18.08 10.56
C VAL A 189 -16.96 18.18 10.79
N GLY A 190 -17.64 19.10 10.12
CA GLY A 190 -19.09 19.09 10.07
C GLY A 190 -19.83 20.38 10.38
N ASP A 191 -19.16 21.51 10.60
CA ASP A 191 -19.84 22.80 10.80
C ASP A 191 -20.41 23.43 9.52
N GLY A 192 -20.72 22.60 8.54
CA GLY A 192 -21.36 22.99 7.29
C GLY A 192 -20.48 22.77 6.05
N PRO A 193 -21.05 22.94 4.86
CA PRO A 193 -20.33 22.67 3.62
C PRO A 193 -19.18 23.66 3.43
N TYR A 194 -17.98 23.24 3.74
CA TYR A 194 -16.79 24.02 3.47
C TYR A 194 -16.42 23.86 1.99
N ARG A 195 -16.41 24.97 1.25
CA ARG A 195 -15.87 25.01 -0.12
C ARG A 195 -14.49 25.62 -0.09
N VAL A 196 -13.54 24.91 -0.65
CA VAL A 196 -12.18 25.40 -0.84
C VAL A 196 -12.20 26.48 -1.92
N ALA A 197 -11.63 27.65 -1.64
CA ALA A 197 -11.50 28.73 -2.62
C ALA A 197 -10.38 28.44 -3.63
N SER A 198 -9.37 27.66 -3.24
CA SER A 198 -8.24 27.32 -4.11
C SER A 198 -8.63 26.35 -5.22
N MET A 199 -8.62 26.81 -6.46
CA MET A 199 -8.84 25.97 -7.64
C MET A 199 -7.78 24.84 -7.73
N LEU A 200 -6.53 25.12 -7.36
CA LEU A 200 -5.46 24.11 -7.38
C LEU A 200 -5.77 22.97 -6.42
N LEU A 201 -6.21 23.27 -5.21
CA LEU A 201 -6.56 22.24 -4.22
C LEU A 201 -7.78 21.41 -4.66
N LEU A 202 -8.77 22.07 -5.30
CA LEU A 202 -9.92 21.37 -5.89
C LEU A 202 -9.50 20.45 -7.04
N VAL A 203 -8.58 20.90 -7.89
CA VAL A 203 -8.03 20.05 -8.98
C VAL A 203 -7.26 18.87 -8.41
N LEU A 204 -6.45 19.05 -7.37
CA LEU A 204 -5.74 17.97 -6.70
C LEU A 204 -6.71 16.96 -6.07
N ALA A 205 -7.71 17.46 -5.33
CA ALA A 205 -8.71 16.61 -4.69
C ALA A 205 -9.49 15.77 -5.71
N ASN A 206 -10.04 16.44 -6.74
CA ASN A 206 -10.84 15.76 -7.75
C ASN A 206 -9.98 14.91 -8.70
N GLY A 207 -8.77 15.35 -9.00
CA GLY A 207 -7.81 14.58 -9.78
C GLY A 207 -7.42 13.26 -9.13
N THR A 208 -7.33 13.24 -7.80
CA THR A 208 -6.98 12.02 -7.04
C THR A 208 -8.03 10.92 -7.22
N TRP A 209 -9.30 11.15 -6.86
CA TRP A 209 -10.33 10.10 -6.97
C TRP A 209 -10.63 9.73 -8.42
N LEU A 210 -10.57 10.70 -9.33
CA LEU A 210 -10.76 10.44 -10.76
C LEU A 210 -9.64 9.56 -11.32
N ALA A 211 -8.38 9.83 -10.94
CA ALA A 211 -7.24 9.02 -11.33
C ALA A 211 -7.34 7.60 -10.74
N GLU A 212 -7.74 7.44 -9.48
CA GLU A 212 -7.96 6.13 -8.86
C GLU A 212 -8.99 5.30 -9.63
N ILE A 213 -10.14 5.89 -9.98
CA ILE A 213 -11.19 5.21 -10.75
C ILE A 213 -10.74 4.89 -12.19
N ALA A 214 -10.01 5.79 -12.84
CA ALA A 214 -9.62 5.63 -14.24
C ALA A 214 -8.43 4.67 -14.42
N LEU A 215 -7.42 4.73 -13.54
CA LEU A 215 -6.23 3.91 -13.64
C LEU A 215 -6.50 2.43 -13.32
N ALA A 216 -7.43 2.15 -12.43
CA ALA A 216 -7.77 0.78 -12.05
C ALA A 216 -8.16 -0.11 -13.25
N PRO A 217 -9.17 0.21 -14.06
CA PRO A 217 -9.48 -0.58 -15.27
C PRO A 217 -8.36 -0.49 -16.33
N ALA A 218 -7.65 0.64 -16.42
CA ALA A 218 -6.56 0.80 -17.37
C ALA A 218 -5.37 -0.14 -17.08
N LEU A 219 -5.15 -0.56 -15.83
CA LEU A 219 -4.18 -1.58 -15.45
C LEU A 219 -4.53 -2.97 -16.00
N VAL A 220 -5.82 -3.28 -16.16
CA VAL A 220 -6.28 -4.58 -16.68
C VAL A 220 -6.01 -4.72 -18.17
N TRP A 221 -6.16 -3.65 -18.95
CA TRP A 221 -5.93 -3.67 -20.38
C TRP A 221 -4.45 -3.64 -20.76
N ARG A 222 -4.02 -4.63 -21.55
CA ARG A 222 -2.60 -4.76 -21.95
C ARG A 222 -2.04 -3.52 -22.65
N ARG A 223 -2.85 -2.84 -23.48
CA ARG A 223 -2.41 -1.66 -24.23
C ARG A 223 -2.13 -0.44 -23.36
N THR A 224 -2.88 -0.26 -22.30
CA THR A 224 -2.80 0.88 -21.38
C THR A 224 -2.01 0.57 -20.11
N ARG A 225 -1.75 -0.71 -19.85
CA ARG A 225 -1.16 -1.20 -18.59
C ARG A 225 0.11 -0.47 -18.17
N THR A 226 1.06 -0.26 -19.09
CA THR A 226 2.33 0.38 -18.75
C THR A 226 2.13 1.85 -18.35
N VAL A 227 1.30 2.58 -19.10
CA VAL A 227 0.98 3.98 -18.79
C VAL A 227 0.20 4.07 -17.48
N ALA A 228 -0.79 3.19 -17.30
CA ALA A 228 -1.58 3.11 -16.07
C ALA A 228 -0.71 2.74 -14.85
N LEU A 229 0.25 1.83 -15.00
CA LEU A 229 1.20 1.48 -13.96
C LEU A 229 2.04 2.69 -13.52
N VAL A 230 2.61 3.40 -14.49
CA VAL A 230 3.40 4.62 -14.18
C VAL A 230 2.51 5.66 -13.51
N GLY A 231 1.32 5.90 -14.06
CA GLY A 231 0.35 6.84 -13.49
C GLY A 231 -0.06 6.46 -12.06
N ALA A 232 -0.34 5.18 -11.80
CA ALA A 232 -0.70 4.69 -10.46
C ALA A 232 0.46 4.80 -9.46
N LEU A 233 1.70 4.51 -9.88
CA LEU A 233 2.88 4.69 -9.02
C LEU A 233 3.13 6.16 -8.69
N LEU A 234 2.97 7.07 -9.65
CA LEU A 234 3.07 8.50 -9.41
C LEU A 234 1.95 9.02 -8.50
N LEU A 235 0.72 8.53 -8.70
CA LEU A 235 -0.41 8.86 -7.84
C LEU A 235 -0.16 8.43 -6.39
N ILE A 236 0.27 7.17 -6.17
CA ILE A 236 0.58 6.68 -4.82
C ILE A 236 1.74 7.47 -4.22
N ALA A 237 2.80 7.73 -4.96
CA ALA A 237 3.90 8.57 -4.47
C ALA A 237 3.42 9.98 -4.07
N GLY A 238 2.50 10.58 -4.85
CA GLY A 238 1.89 11.87 -4.51
C GLY A 238 1.03 11.81 -3.25
N ILE A 239 0.23 10.75 -3.09
CA ILE A 239 -0.58 10.52 -1.88
C ILE A 239 0.34 10.35 -0.66
N GLU A 240 1.39 9.55 -0.78
CA GLU A 240 2.33 9.28 0.32
C GLU A 240 3.13 10.51 0.75
N LEU A 241 3.47 11.39 -0.19
CA LEU A 241 4.10 12.67 0.15
C LEU A 241 3.21 13.52 1.06
N VAL A 242 1.89 13.38 0.92
CA VAL A 242 0.89 14.17 1.67
C VAL A 242 0.39 13.39 2.89
N ALA A 243 -0.10 12.17 2.70
CA ALA A 243 -0.71 11.35 3.75
C ALA A 243 0.31 10.72 4.70
N ARG A 244 1.54 10.46 4.20
CA ARG A 244 2.62 9.81 4.95
C ARG A 244 2.27 8.42 5.49
N GLU A 245 1.38 7.71 4.83
CA GLU A 245 1.05 6.30 5.10
C GLU A 245 2.05 5.36 4.44
N VAL A 246 3.34 5.57 4.72
CA VAL A 246 4.46 5.00 3.95
C VAL A 246 4.38 3.48 3.81
N PHE A 247 3.92 2.76 4.83
CA PHE A 247 3.81 1.29 4.76
C PHE A 247 2.71 0.86 3.80
N PHE A 248 1.55 1.51 3.86
CA PHE A 248 0.50 1.29 2.85
C PHE A 248 1.02 1.55 1.44
N GLY A 249 1.68 2.68 1.23
CA GLY A 249 2.26 3.02 -0.07
C GLY A 249 3.28 2.00 -0.57
N LEU A 250 4.15 1.49 0.29
CA LEU A 250 5.14 0.46 -0.08
C LEU A 250 4.48 -0.87 -0.44
N VAL A 251 3.52 -1.35 0.35
CA VAL A 251 2.76 -2.58 0.05
C VAL A 251 2.01 -2.40 -1.26
N PHE A 252 1.31 -1.28 -1.42
CA PHE A 252 0.51 -1.03 -2.61
C PHE A 252 1.36 -0.84 -3.87
N ALA A 253 2.47 -0.11 -3.79
CA ALA A 253 3.44 0.00 -4.89
C ALA A 253 4.01 -1.37 -5.28
N SER A 254 4.29 -2.24 -4.30
CA SER A 254 4.75 -3.61 -4.55
C SER A 254 3.72 -4.44 -5.31
N LEU A 255 2.43 -4.30 -4.98
CA LEU A 255 1.32 -4.91 -5.72
C LEU A 255 1.21 -4.35 -7.14
N LEU A 256 1.31 -3.03 -7.32
CA LEU A 256 1.29 -2.39 -8.64
C LEU A 256 2.45 -2.88 -9.53
N LEU A 257 3.64 -3.08 -8.97
CA LEU A 257 4.78 -3.60 -9.71
C LEU A 257 4.55 -5.03 -10.26
N LEU A 258 3.59 -5.78 -9.76
CA LEU A 258 3.17 -7.06 -10.36
C LEU A 258 2.61 -6.89 -11.79
N PHE A 259 2.19 -5.69 -12.20
CA PHE A 259 1.76 -5.38 -13.56
C PHE A 259 2.92 -5.10 -14.52
N ALA A 260 4.14 -4.90 -14.02
CA ALA A 260 5.31 -4.66 -14.86
C ALA A 260 5.63 -5.88 -15.72
N HIS A 261 6.15 -5.65 -16.94
CA HIS A 261 6.62 -6.72 -17.83
C HIS A 261 8.11 -7.02 -17.56
N GLY A 262 8.47 -8.31 -17.66
CA GLY A 262 9.87 -8.75 -17.57
C GLY A 262 10.45 -8.78 -16.15
N ASP A 263 11.78 -8.88 -16.07
CA ASP A 263 12.53 -9.15 -14.83
C ASP A 263 12.79 -7.89 -13.97
N ARG A 264 12.02 -6.82 -14.21
CA ARG A 264 12.19 -5.54 -13.51
C ARG A 264 11.88 -5.58 -12.02
N GLN A 265 11.43 -6.71 -11.52
CA GLN A 265 11.11 -6.85 -10.10
C GLN A 265 12.31 -6.98 -9.17
N SER A 266 13.50 -7.28 -9.70
CA SER A 266 14.72 -7.13 -8.91
C SER A 266 14.89 -5.67 -8.46
N ALA A 267 14.49 -4.70 -9.28
CA ALA A 267 14.46 -3.28 -8.92
C ALA A 267 13.47 -2.98 -7.78
N ALA A 268 12.34 -3.67 -7.70
CA ALA A 268 11.37 -3.47 -6.62
C ALA A 268 11.94 -3.81 -5.24
N ARG A 269 12.74 -4.88 -5.14
CA ARG A 269 13.39 -5.25 -3.87
C ARG A 269 14.36 -4.17 -3.39
N TRP A 270 15.16 -3.63 -4.31
CA TRP A 270 16.10 -2.57 -3.98
C TRP A 270 15.39 -1.26 -3.62
N LEU A 271 14.28 -0.95 -4.28
CA LEU A 271 13.44 0.20 -3.96
C LEU A 271 12.83 0.09 -2.56
N VAL A 272 12.28 -1.08 -2.22
CA VAL A 272 11.77 -1.37 -0.88
C VAL A 272 12.90 -1.33 0.14
N ALA A 273 14.04 -1.98 -0.12
CA ALA A 273 15.17 -1.95 0.79
C ALA A 273 15.69 -0.52 1.02
N ALA A 274 15.82 0.29 -0.05
CA ALA A 274 16.21 1.69 0.05
C ALA A 274 15.21 2.52 0.85
N ALA A 275 13.90 2.35 0.61
CA ALA A 275 12.86 3.02 1.37
C ALA A 275 12.92 2.66 2.86
N LEU A 276 13.08 1.38 3.19
CA LEU A 276 13.20 0.92 4.57
C LEU A 276 14.46 1.47 5.27
N VAL A 277 15.59 1.58 4.54
CA VAL A 277 16.80 2.23 5.06
C VAL A 277 16.55 3.71 5.35
N VAL A 278 15.92 4.43 4.42
CA VAL A 278 15.55 5.85 4.62
C VAL A 278 14.65 6.01 5.84
N LEU A 279 13.66 5.14 5.98
CA LEU A 279 12.75 5.12 7.13
C LEU A 279 13.50 4.86 8.45
N ALA A 280 14.39 3.88 8.46
CA ALA A 280 15.21 3.57 9.64
C ALA A 280 16.13 4.73 10.02
N LEU A 281 16.80 5.37 9.04
CA LEU A 281 17.66 6.52 9.28
C LEU A 281 16.87 7.73 9.80
N SER A 282 15.67 7.95 9.30
CA SER A 282 14.76 8.98 9.82
C SER A 282 14.38 8.70 11.29
N ARG A 283 14.10 7.45 11.63
CA ARG A 283 13.78 7.06 13.01
C ARG A 283 14.97 7.18 13.98
N LEU A 284 16.16 6.98 13.47
CA LEU A 284 17.39 7.17 14.26
C LEU A 284 17.81 8.64 14.38
N GLY A 285 17.03 9.58 13.84
CA GLY A 285 17.35 11.01 13.88
C GLY A 285 18.48 11.44 12.93
N VAL A 286 18.91 10.55 12.03
CA VAL A 286 19.95 10.84 11.03
C VAL A 286 19.38 11.64 9.86
N LEU A 287 18.11 11.41 9.53
CA LEU A 287 17.35 12.17 8.54
C LEU A 287 16.18 12.89 9.21
N PRO A 288 15.64 13.95 8.57
CA PRO A 288 14.46 14.64 9.09
C PRO A 288 13.32 13.65 9.40
N GLU A 289 12.65 13.91 10.50
CA GLU A 289 11.59 13.02 11.00
C GLU A 289 10.47 12.89 9.96
N VAL A 290 10.27 11.67 9.46
CA VAL A 290 9.10 11.27 8.69
C VAL A 290 8.08 10.77 9.71
N THR A 291 7.02 11.55 9.94
CA THR A 291 5.92 11.12 10.81
C THR A 291 5.18 9.96 10.14
N TYR A 292 5.01 8.88 10.88
CA TYR A 292 4.26 7.70 10.44
C TYR A 292 2.95 7.64 11.23
N TYR A 293 1.88 7.51 10.52
CA TYR A 293 0.59 7.13 11.06
C TYR A 293 0.25 5.71 10.62
#